data_93ba95dbb8fc9f336f782c53856b8556
#
_entry.id   93ba95dbb8fc9f336f782c53856b8556
#
_cell.length_a   1.000
_cell.length_b   1.000
_cell.length_c   1.000
_cell.angle_alpha   90.00
_cell.angle_beta   90.00
_cell.angle_gamma   90.00
#
_symmetry.space_group_name_H-M   'P 1'
#
loop_
_entity.id
_entity.type
_entity.pdbx_description
1 polymer ?
#
loop_
_entity_poly.entity_id
_entity_poly.type
_entity_poly.pdbx_seq_one_letter_code
_entity_poly.pdbx_strand_id
1 'polypeptide(L)'
;MPEHSIASRGIPSKDSLFLPPFNSPELRAFQDGNENITRNSWNIEEVVNFVFPARFQAKYHEIAIGFMKLLLEKSALTGDEIGNFVSQNGVSKATFYNRVLPRLRRVGMIKVERQTIIALENKRKFRPMTITLSKTFGNYLMKIGDSWLAIVDDARSKKK
;
A
#
# COMPACT_ATOMS: atom_id res chain seq x y z
N MET A 1 -19.59 0.39 28.12
CA MET A 1 -19.92 -0.53 27.56
C MET A 1 -19.12 -0.85 26.50
N PRO A 2 -18.79 -1.67 26.32
CA PRO A 2 -17.89 -2.09 25.45
C PRO A 2 -18.41 -2.40 24.14
N GLU A 3 -17.96 -2.13 23.23
CA GLU A 3 -18.51 -2.37 22.12
C GLU A 3 -17.83 -3.19 21.37
N HIS A 4 -17.25 -3.52 21.12
CA HIS A 4 -16.71 -4.55 20.70
C HIS A 4 -16.92 -4.90 19.34
N SER A 5 -17.43 -5.33 18.93
CA SER A 5 -17.66 -5.95 17.74
C SER A 5 -16.85 -5.52 16.62
N ILE A 6 -16.31 -4.46 16.57
CA ILE A 6 -15.65 -4.08 15.44
C ILE A 6 -14.36 -4.75 15.29
N ALA A 7 -13.82 -5.23 16.33
CA ALA A 7 -12.54 -5.89 16.25
C ALA A 7 -12.52 -7.02 15.27
N SER A 8 -13.64 -7.68 15.09
CA SER A 8 -13.64 -8.81 14.20
C SER A 8 -13.63 -8.41 12.73
N ARG A 9 -13.68 -7.15 12.45
CA ARG A 9 -13.73 -6.72 11.07
C ARG A 9 -12.38 -6.39 10.48
N GLY A 10 -11.34 -6.64 11.18
CA GLY A 10 -10.00 -6.45 10.67
C GLY A 10 -9.45 -5.06 10.91
N ILE A 11 -8.73 -4.48 9.98
CA ILE A 11 -8.04 -3.26 10.20
C ILE A 11 -8.95 -2.06 10.22
N PRO A 12 -8.68 -1.10 11.09
CA PRO A 12 -9.40 0.16 11.04
C PRO A 12 -9.21 0.83 9.70
N SER A 13 -10.18 1.59 9.28
CA SER A 13 -10.24 2.06 7.91
C SER A 13 -9.14 3.01 7.49
N LYS A 14 -8.48 3.67 8.41
CA LYS A 14 -7.59 4.72 7.97
C LYS A 14 -6.11 4.45 7.98
N ASP A 15 -5.59 3.97 9.04
CA ASP A 15 -4.18 4.11 9.29
C ASP A 15 -3.37 2.86 9.46
N SER A 16 -3.94 1.73 9.33
CA SER A 16 -3.26 0.51 9.75
C SER A 16 -2.76 -0.33 8.60
N LEU A 17 -1.69 -1.03 8.84
CA LEU A 17 -1.31 -2.15 8.00
C LEU A 17 -1.79 -3.40 8.69
N PHE A 18 -2.18 -4.39 7.93
CA PHE A 18 -2.55 -5.67 8.49
C PHE A 18 -1.36 -6.60 8.44
N LEU A 19 -0.90 -7.06 9.58
CA LEU A 19 0.18 -8.04 9.63
C LEU A 19 -0.39 -9.33 10.19
N PRO A 20 -0.51 -10.35 9.35
CA PRO A 20 -0.97 -11.64 9.87
C PRO A 20 0.12 -12.23 10.77
N PRO A 21 -0.21 -13.24 11.58
CA PRO A 21 0.82 -13.91 12.37
C PRO A 21 1.94 -14.41 11.45
N PHE A 22 3.18 -14.36 11.93
CA PHE A 22 4.32 -14.69 11.07
C PHE A 22 4.25 -16.11 10.52
N ASN A 23 3.55 -17.02 11.21
CA ASN A 23 3.40 -18.40 10.77
C ASN A 23 2.08 -18.65 10.03
N SER A 24 1.42 -17.60 9.59
CA SER A 24 0.17 -17.74 8.86
C SER A 24 0.38 -18.42 7.52
N PRO A 25 -0.51 -19.33 7.11
CA PRO A 25 -0.40 -19.93 5.78
C PRO A 25 -0.57 -18.93 4.65
N GLU A 26 -1.11 -17.75 4.94
CA GLU A 26 -1.24 -16.72 3.92
C GLU A 26 0.12 -16.20 3.48
N LEU A 27 1.13 -16.31 4.32
CA LEU A 27 2.45 -15.82 3.98
C LEU A 27 3.24 -16.93 3.32
N ARG A 28 3.99 -16.58 2.30
CA ARG A 28 4.94 -17.52 1.75
C ARG A 28 6.17 -17.51 2.64
N ALA A 29 6.98 -18.53 2.51
CA ALA A 29 8.18 -18.62 3.33
C ALA A 29 9.05 -17.40 3.13
N PHE A 30 9.30 -16.66 4.17
CA PHE A 30 10.12 -15.46 4.10
C PHE A 30 11.42 -15.58 4.88
N GLN A 31 11.58 -16.66 5.62
CA GLN A 31 12.83 -16.92 6.31
C GLN A 31 13.03 -18.43 6.44
N ASP A 32 14.26 -18.83 6.67
CA ASP A 32 14.59 -20.25 6.85
C ASP A 32 14.58 -20.62 8.33
N GLY A 33 14.97 -21.86 8.65
CA GLY A 33 14.95 -22.35 10.00
C GLY A 33 15.95 -21.68 10.94
N ASN A 34 16.91 -20.94 10.38
CA ASN A 34 17.91 -20.23 11.17
C ASN A 34 17.64 -18.74 11.21
N GLU A 35 16.44 -18.33 10.85
CA GLU A 35 16.03 -16.92 10.86
C GLU A 35 16.75 -16.06 9.84
N ASN A 36 17.13 -16.65 8.71
CA ASN A 36 17.70 -15.88 7.61
C ASN A 36 16.63 -15.63 6.56
N ILE A 37 16.51 -14.39 6.15
CA ILE A 37 15.50 -14.02 5.17
C ILE A 37 15.75 -14.75 3.85
N THR A 38 14.68 -15.20 3.20
CA THR A 38 14.79 -15.88 1.93
C THR A 38 14.89 -14.88 0.80
N ARG A 39 15.30 -15.33 -0.37
CA ARG A 39 15.51 -14.43 -1.51
C ARG A 39 14.34 -14.36 -2.47
N ASN A 40 13.30 -15.18 -2.26
CA ASN A 40 12.16 -15.13 -3.13
C ASN A 40 11.42 -13.80 -2.94
N SER A 41 10.90 -13.25 -4.01
CA SER A 41 10.15 -12.00 -3.95
C SER A 41 8.66 -12.26 -3.89
N TRP A 42 7.94 -11.39 -3.23
CA TRP A 42 6.49 -11.44 -3.22
C TRP A 42 5.97 -10.56 -4.36
N ASN A 43 4.86 -10.97 -4.94
CA ASN A 43 4.27 -10.21 -6.05
C ASN A 43 3.37 -9.10 -5.52
N ILE A 44 2.80 -8.32 -6.44
CA ILE A 44 2.00 -7.17 -6.04
C ILE A 44 0.76 -7.58 -5.25
N GLU A 45 0.15 -8.71 -5.59
CA GLU A 45 -1.02 -9.18 -4.86
C GLU A 45 -0.67 -9.49 -3.40
N GLU A 46 0.46 -10.11 -3.19
CA GLU A 46 0.90 -10.46 -1.84
C GLU A 46 1.26 -9.21 -1.04
N VAL A 47 1.89 -8.25 -1.68
CA VAL A 47 2.28 -7.01 -1.00
C VAL A 47 1.06 -6.16 -0.65
N VAL A 48 0.12 -6.02 -1.57
CA VAL A 48 -1.08 -5.24 -1.32
C VAL A 48 -1.93 -5.86 -0.22
N ASN A 49 -1.80 -7.16 -0.01
CA ASN A 49 -2.55 -7.83 1.04
C ASN A 49 -2.23 -7.30 2.44
N PHE A 50 -1.09 -6.67 2.63
CA PHE A 50 -0.75 -6.04 3.90
C PHE A 50 -1.42 -4.67 4.07
N VAL A 51 -1.85 -4.06 2.97
CA VAL A 51 -2.49 -2.75 3.00
C VAL A 51 -4.01 -2.89 2.94
N PHE A 52 -4.49 -3.76 2.07
CA PHE A 52 -5.91 -4.08 1.96
C PHE A 52 -6.02 -5.61 1.94
N PRO A 53 -6.12 -6.23 3.11
CA PRO A 53 -6.15 -7.70 3.16
C PRO A 53 -7.43 -8.24 2.50
N ALA A 54 -7.26 -9.13 1.55
CA ALA A 54 -8.38 -9.71 0.80
C ALA A 54 -9.36 -10.38 1.74
N ARG A 55 -8.87 -10.93 2.83
CA ARG A 55 -9.70 -11.63 3.79
C ARG A 55 -10.72 -10.72 4.48
N PHE A 56 -10.38 -9.45 4.71
CA PHE A 56 -11.24 -8.53 5.42
C PHE A 56 -11.79 -7.41 4.54
N GLN A 57 -11.09 -7.07 3.48
CA GLN A 57 -11.43 -5.94 2.63
C GLN A 57 -11.30 -6.34 1.17
N ALA A 58 -12.02 -7.39 0.79
CA ALA A 58 -11.89 -7.99 -0.55
C ALA A 58 -12.08 -6.99 -1.68
N LYS A 59 -13.05 -6.09 -1.54
CA LYS A 59 -13.35 -5.14 -2.61
C LYS A 59 -12.24 -4.10 -2.77
N TYR A 60 -11.74 -3.58 -1.66
CA TYR A 60 -10.63 -2.62 -1.70
C TYR A 60 -9.38 -3.28 -2.23
N HIS A 61 -9.14 -4.54 -1.84
CA HIS A 61 -8.00 -5.30 -2.33
C HIS A 61 -8.06 -5.43 -3.85
N GLU A 62 -9.22 -5.81 -4.37
CA GLU A 62 -9.38 -5.99 -5.80
C GLU A 62 -9.14 -4.69 -6.56
N ILE A 63 -9.70 -3.59 -6.06
CA ILE A 63 -9.53 -2.29 -6.70
C ILE A 63 -8.07 -1.86 -6.66
N ALA A 64 -7.43 -2.05 -5.51
CA ALA A 64 -6.02 -1.67 -5.34
C ALA A 64 -5.12 -2.48 -6.27
N ILE A 65 -5.36 -3.78 -6.41
CA ILE A 65 -4.58 -4.62 -7.30
C ILE A 65 -4.73 -4.14 -8.75
N GLY A 66 -5.95 -3.89 -9.19
CA GLY A 66 -6.19 -3.42 -10.56
C GLY A 66 -5.50 -2.09 -10.83
N PHE A 67 -5.59 -1.17 -9.88
CA PHE A 67 -4.96 0.13 -10.01
C PHE A 67 -3.42 0.01 -10.03
N MET A 68 -2.88 -0.76 -9.11
CA MET A 68 -1.43 -0.92 -9.04
C MET A 68 -0.87 -1.61 -10.27
N LYS A 69 -1.58 -2.59 -10.83
CA LYS A 69 -1.13 -3.24 -12.06
C LYS A 69 -1.09 -2.26 -13.22
N LEU A 70 -2.09 -1.38 -13.30
CA LEU A 70 -2.08 -0.35 -14.33
C LEU A 70 -0.91 0.60 -14.13
N LEU A 71 -0.66 1.01 -12.91
CA LEU A 71 0.45 1.92 -12.60
C LEU A 71 1.80 1.25 -12.88
N LEU A 72 1.93 -0.04 -12.59
CA LEU A 72 3.16 -0.77 -12.89
C LEU A 72 3.41 -0.83 -14.40
N GLU A 73 2.35 -0.94 -15.16
CA GLU A 73 2.49 -1.01 -16.61
C GLU A 73 2.86 0.33 -17.21
N LYS A 74 2.27 1.42 -16.73
CA LYS A 74 2.48 2.73 -17.32
C LYS A 74 3.52 3.58 -16.63
N SER A 75 3.91 3.24 -15.43
CA SER A 75 4.87 3.97 -14.59
C SER A 75 4.34 5.28 -14.05
N ALA A 76 3.47 5.94 -14.72
CA ALA A 76 2.83 7.17 -14.25
C ALA A 76 1.43 7.27 -14.83
N LEU A 77 0.51 7.83 -14.07
CA LEU A 77 -0.88 7.99 -14.52
C LEU A 77 -1.30 9.43 -14.31
N THR A 78 -1.97 9.97 -15.33
CA THR A 78 -2.57 11.30 -15.23
C THR A 78 -3.95 11.19 -14.59
N GLY A 79 -4.52 12.33 -14.21
CA GLY A 79 -5.87 12.36 -13.66
C GLY A 79 -6.91 11.76 -14.61
N ASP A 80 -6.76 11.99 -15.93
CA ASP A 80 -7.68 11.45 -16.92
C ASP A 80 -7.56 9.93 -16.99
N GLU A 81 -6.36 9.42 -16.97
CA GLU A 81 -6.15 7.96 -17.00
C GLU A 81 -6.72 7.29 -15.75
N ILE A 82 -6.61 7.95 -14.61
CA ILE A 82 -7.17 7.44 -13.38
C ILE A 82 -8.69 7.46 -13.45
N GLY A 83 -9.28 8.54 -13.95
CA GLY A 83 -10.72 8.61 -14.13
C GLY A 83 -11.24 7.54 -15.07
N ASN A 84 -10.49 7.24 -16.13
CA ASN A 84 -10.86 6.17 -17.04
C ASN A 84 -10.80 4.81 -16.37
N PHE A 85 -9.79 4.58 -15.54
CA PHE A 85 -9.70 3.34 -14.77
C PHE A 85 -10.94 3.17 -13.89
N VAL A 86 -11.31 4.23 -13.18
CA VAL A 86 -12.45 4.17 -12.26
C VAL A 86 -13.74 3.89 -13.04
N SER A 87 -13.97 4.59 -14.15
CA SER A 87 -15.21 4.39 -14.89
C SER A 87 -15.24 3.07 -15.63
N GLN A 88 -14.15 2.64 -16.21
CA GLN A 88 -14.13 1.40 -16.99
C GLN A 88 -14.25 0.15 -16.13
N ASN A 89 -13.84 0.23 -14.88
CA ASN A 89 -13.89 -0.92 -13.98
C ASN A 89 -15.09 -0.89 -13.06
N GLY A 90 -16.03 0.01 -13.27
CA GLY A 90 -17.23 0.08 -12.46
C GLY A 90 -16.95 0.37 -10.99
N VAL A 91 -15.87 1.07 -10.70
CA VAL A 91 -15.50 1.38 -9.34
C VAL A 91 -16.21 2.65 -8.89
N SER A 92 -16.72 2.67 -7.67
CA SER A 92 -17.31 3.88 -7.13
C SER A 92 -16.23 4.94 -6.96
N LYS A 93 -16.51 6.16 -7.44
CA LYS A 93 -15.56 7.27 -7.26
C LYS A 93 -15.27 7.51 -5.79
N ALA A 94 -16.30 7.46 -4.96
CA ALA A 94 -16.11 7.68 -3.53
C ALA A 94 -15.20 6.60 -2.92
N THR A 95 -15.39 5.36 -3.31
CA THR A 95 -14.55 4.27 -2.81
C THR A 95 -13.10 4.48 -3.23
N PHE A 96 -12.89 4.74 -4.50
CA PHE A 96 -11.52 4.87 -4.99
C PHE A 96 -10.82 6.09 -4.37
N TYR A 97 -11.43 7.27 -4.49
CA TYR A 97 -10.76 8.51 -4.09
C TYR A 97 -10.74 8.75 -2.59
N ASN A 98 -11.66 8.13 -1.84
CA ASN A 98 -11.71 8.35 -0.40
C ASN A 98 -11.17 7.18 0.43
N ARG A 99 -11.06 6.00 -0.16
CA ARG A 99 -10.62 4.82 0.59
C ARG A 99 -9.36 4.18 0.04
N VAL A 100 -9.32 3.93 -1.26
CA VAL A 100 -8.22 3.18 -1.85
C VAL A 100 -7.01 4.07 -2.09
N LEU A 101 -7.18 5.14 -2.82
CA LEU A 101 -6.08 6.01 -3.19
C LEU A 101 -5.39 6.62 -1.97
N PRO A 102 -6.13 7.17 -1.00
CA PRO A 102 -5.46 7.76 0.17
C PRO A 102 -4.64 6.77 0.97
N ARG A 103 -5.10 5.52 1.07
CA ARG A 103 -4.34 4.52 1.82
C ARG A 103 -3.05 4.15 1.11
N LEU A 104 -3.11 3.98 -0.22
CA LEU A 104 -1.90 3.67 -0.99
C LEU A 104 -0.88 4.79 -0.86
N ARG A 105 -1.36 6.03 -0.87
CA ARG A 105 -0.50 7.19 -0.69
C ARG A 105 0.07 7.25 0.72
N ARG A 106 -0.77 6.99 1.71
CA ARG A 106 -0.36 7.09 3.11
C ARG A 106 0.73 6.10 3.49
N VAL A 107 0.65 4.88 2.96
CA VAL A 107 1.68 3.89 3.25
C VAL A 107 2.94 4.09 2.41
N GLY A 108 2.90 4.96 1.43
CA GLY A 108 4.10 5.28 0.64
C GLY A 108 4.31 4.41 -0.59
N MET A 109 3.28 3.73 -1.07
CA MET A 109 3.40 2.95 -2.30
C MET A 109 3.36 3.84 -3.53
N ILE A 110 2.70 4.98 -3.43
CA ILE A 110 2.54 5.91 -4.55
C ILE A 110 2.82 7.33 -4.10
N LYS A 111 3.16 8.18 -5.08
CA LYS A 111 3.24 9.62 -4.89
C LYS A 111 2.16 10.25 -5.72
N VAL A 112 1.50 11.25 -5.14
CA VAL A 112 0.51 12.04 -5.86
C VAL A 112 1.05 13.44 -5.96
N GLU A 113 1.27 13.90 -7.18
CA GLU A 113 1.83 15.22 -7.42
C GLU A 113 0.84 16.09 -8.14
N ARG A 114 0.77 17.35 -7.76
CA ARG A 114 -0.10 18.31 -8.40
C ARG A 114 0.70 19.56 -8.67
N GLN A 115 0.58 20.07 -9.89
CA GLN A 115 1.19 21.33 -10.27
C GLN A 115 0.09 22.33 -10.48
N THR A 116 0.33 23.59 -10.11
CA THR A 116 -0.62 24.64 -10.43
C THR A 116 -0.26 25.21 -11.77
N ILE A 117 -1.19 25.17 -12.70
CA ILE A 117 -1.01 25.67 -14.06
C ILE A 117 -2.05 26.77 -14.30
N ILE A 118 -1.63 27.84 -14.94
CA ILE A 118 -2.51 28.93 -15.28
C ILE A 118 -2.76 28.87 -16.78
N ALA A 119 -4.03 28.71 -17.15
CA ALA A 119 -4.38 28.67 -18.57
C ALA A 119 -4.20 30.06 -19.16
N LEU A 120 -3.49 30.16 -20.28
CA LEU A 120 -3.20 31.46 -20.90
C LEU A 120 -4.44 32.16 -21.42
N GLU A 121 -5.42 31.37 -21.89
CA GLU A 121 -6.58 31.99 -22.51
C GLU A 121 -7.53 32.64 -21.53
N ASN A 122 -7.73 32.06 -20.37
CA ASN A 122 -8.71 32.58 -19.43
C ASN A 122 -8.13 32.77 -18.06
N LYS A 123 -6.85 32.64 -17.91
CA LYS A 123 -6.14 32.80 -16.63
C LYS A 123 -6.71 31.92 -15.53
N ARG A 124 -7.33 30.82 -15.87
CA ARG A 124 -7.85 29.91 -14.87
C ARG A 124 -6.71 29.05 -14.34
N LYS A 125 -6.69 28.87 -13.04
CA LYS A 125 -5.73 27.97 -12.40
C LYS A 125 -6.32 26.58 -12.36
N PHE A 126 -5.51 25.57 -12.59
CA PHE A 126 -5.92 24.20 -12.37
C PHE A 126 -4.71 23.40 -11.90
N ARG A 127 -4.98 22.29 -11.27
CA ARG A 127 -3.93 21.49 -10.63
C ARG A 127 -4.03 20.05 -11.11
N PRO A 128 -3.47 19.75 -12.27
CA PRO A 128 -3.50 18.38 -12.78
C PRO A 128 -2.76 17.45 -11.81
N MET A 129 -3.27 16.25 -11.72
CA MET A 129 -2.72 15.24 -10.82
C MET A 129 -1.92 14.24 -11.63
N THR A 130 -0.78 13.85 -11.11
CA THR A 130 0.01 12.75 -11.65
C THR A 130 0.34 11.81 -10.49
N ILE A 131 0.16 10.52 -10.73
CA ILE A 131 0.49 9.51 -9.72
C ILE A 131 1.62 8.66 -10.26
N THR A 132 2.63 8.43 -9.42
CA THR A 132 3.77 7.59 -9.76
C THR A 132 4.03 6.61 -8.63
N LEU A 133 4.81 5.57 -8.93
CA LEU A 133 5.24 4.62 -7.92
C LEU A 133 6.24 5.28 -6.97
N SER A 134 6.26 4.83 -5.74
CA SER A 134 7.21 5.33 -4.75
C SER A 134 7.87 4.18 -4.02
N LYS A 135 9.13 4.31 -3.74
CA LYS A 135 9.87 3.34 -2.94
C LYS A 135 9.69 3.56 -1.45
N THR A 136 8.99 4.61 -1.06
CA THR A 136 8.84 4.97 0.35
C THR A 136 8.30 3.82 1.19
N PHE A 137 7.32 3.09 0.67
CA PHE A 137 6.74 1.96 1.39
C PHE A 137 7.82 0.92 1.74
N GLY A 138 8.61 0.52 0.76
CA GLY A 138 9.67 -0.45 0.99
C GLY A 138 10.75 0.07 1.92
N ASN A 139 11.18 1.31 1.73
CA ASN A 139 12.22 1.89 2.57
C ASN A 139 11.77 2.03 4.02
N TYR A 140 10.50 2.37 4.21
CA TYR A 140 9.92 2.49 5.55
C TYR A 140 9.98 1.12 6.26
N LEU A 141 9.49 0.09 5.60
CA LEU A 141 9.47 -1.25 6.21
C LEU A 141 10.88 -1.82 6.39
N MET A 142 11.77 -1.53 5.45
CA MET A 142 13.16 -1.95 5.60
C MET A 142 13.82 -1.28 6.80
N LYS A 143 13.53 -0.01 7.03
CA LYS A 143 14.11 0.69 8.18
C LYS A 143 13.65 0.05 9.48
N ILE A 144 12.38 -0.33 9.57
CA ILE A 144 11.87 -1.02 10.74
C ILE A 144 12.55 -2.37 10.90
N GLY A 145 12.61 -3.13 9.80
CA GLY A 145 13.20 -4.47 9.84
C GLY A 145 14.68 -4.45 10.16
N ASP A 146 15.44 -3.59 9.49
CA ASP A 146 16.88 -3.50 9.72
C ASP A 146 17.17 -3.08 11.16
N SER A 147 16.38 -2.16 11.70
CA SER A 147 16.57 -1.71 13.06
C SER A 147 16.30 -2.83 14.07
N TRP A 148 15.24 -3.58 13.83
CA TRP A 148 14.93 -4.70 14.72
C TRP A 148 16.02 -5.76 14.67
N LEU A 149 16.50 -6.11 13.48
CA LEU A 149 17.56 -7.10 13.33
C LEU A 149 18.84 -6.65 14.03
N ALA A 150 19.19 -5.38 13.92
CA ALA A 150 20.36 -4.85 14.59
C ALA A 150 20.22 -4.90 16.11
N ILE A 151 19.02 -4.60 16.61
CA ILE A 151 18.76 -4.67 18.05
C ILE A 151 18.94 -6.10 18.56
N VAL A 152 18.40 -7.07 17.83
CA VAL A 152 18.50 -8.48 18.24
C VAL A 152 19.96 -8.95 18.18
N ASP A 153 20.66 -8.63 17.09
CA ASP A 153 22.05 -9.05 16.94
C ASP A 153 22.94 -8.46 18.03
N ASP A 154 22.70 -7.19 18.36
CA ASP A 154 23.45 -6.54 19.42
C ASP A 154 23.18 -7.20 20.77
N ALA A 155 21.92 -7.49 21.06
CA ALA A 155 21.57 -8.15 22.32
C ALA A 155 22.19 -9.54 22.43
N ARG A 156 22.17 -10.30 21.33
CA ARG A 156 22.72 -11.64 21.32
C ARG A 156 24.24 -11.64 21.48
N SER A 157 24.90 -10.64 20.90
CA SER A 157 26.35 -10.58 21.01
C SER A 157 26.80 -10.22 22.44
N LYS A 158 25.95 -9.54 23.18
CA LYS A 158 26.31 -9.20 24.58
C LYS A 158 26.14 -10.33 25.53
N LYS A 159 25.57 -11.44 25.09
CA LYS A 159 25.34 -12.51 26.03
C LYS A 159 26.46 -13.48 26.17
N LYS A 160 27.59 -13.23 25.76
CA LYS A 160 28.66 -14.20 25.92
C LYS A 160 29.27 -14.24 27.26
#